data_fec7046d9e0c92fcc590d1d31124ac9a
#
_entry.id   fec7046d9e0c92fcc590d1d31124ac9a
#
_cell.length_a   1.000
_cell.length_b   1.000
_cell.length_c   1.000
_cell.angle_alpha   90.00
_cell.angle_beta   90.00
_cell.angle_gamma   90.00
#
_symmetry.space_group_name_H-M   'P 1'
#
loop_
_entity.id
_entity.type
_entity.pdbx_description
1 polymer ?
#
loop_
_entity_poly.entity_id
_entity_poly.type
_entity_poly.pdbx_seq_one_letter_code
_entity_poly.pdbx_strand_id
1 'polypeptide(L)'
;MVFLLMTTGVQAQIITYPVPRQLYYARHNDDYTVKVRQTGEKEWIDLYEYNVKVDADTRSDASMVQFDFTGEIEVLIQKNNGEVRQVDIRPLSKGIRPTVDGNCVLFTLDKPQKLSIEFNGDRLHNLHLFANAIRTDIPDKNAPRVMYFEAGYHEPTDSIAKNFPIPSNTTVYLEGGAVLKGPLVCDHVENVKILGTGMLHETSNGITINYSKNVLVDGITVVNPRYNTTTVGQSENIAIKNVKSFSYQGWGDGLDFFCCKHILVEDVFMRNSDDCIAIYGHRWDFYGNTDDITIRNSTLWADIAHPINIGTHGDTSTEGEILENMLFTNIDILEHDEDDRDYQGCMAINVGDHNLARNIIFDNIRVEHIQEGQLFHLRVMYNEKYNTGPGRGIHNVTFRNISFTGKYTNPSLIEGYNDKYIVDNISFENIWFNGKRISLQKDLNLNLKGYVGKIHLR
;
A
#
# COMPACT_ATOMS: atom_id res chain seq x y z
N MET A 1 31.43 -37.19 -26.36
CA MET A 1 31.80 -36.02 -25.58
C MET A 1 30.51 -35.49 -24.95
N VAL A 2 30.25 -35.87 -23.70
CA VAL A 2 29.03 -35.49 -22.97
C VAL A 2 29.33 -34.15 -22.29
N PHE A 3 28.67 -33.07 -22.72
CA PHE A 3 28.74 -31.80 -22.02
C PHE A 3 27.86 -31.91 -20.76
N LEU A 4 28.46 -32.02 -19.60
CA LEU A 4 27.82 -31.82 -18.33
C LEU A 4 27.55 -30.30 -18.17
N LEU A 5 26.34 -29.87 -18.39
CA LEU A 5 25.88 -28.54 -17.96
C LEU A 5 25.89 -28.52 -16.44
N MET A 6 26.93 -27.99 -15.82
CA MET A 6 26.92 -27.60 -14.43
C MET A 6 25.98 -26.40 -14.30
N THR A 7 24.74 -26.62 -13.89
CA THR A 7 23.90 -25.55 -13.35
C THR A 7 24.52 -25.15 -12.02
N THR A 8 25.22 -24.03 -12.00
CA THR A 8 25.58 -23.37 -10.72
C THR A 8 24.27 -22.87 -10.11
N GLY A 9 23.63 -23.72 -9.33
CA GLY A 9 22.49 -23.30 -8.50
C GLY A 9 22.97 -22.16 -7.61
N VAL A 10 22.26 -21.03 -7.62
CA VAL A 10 22.47 -19.99 -6.62
C VAL A 10 22.21 -20.65 -5.27
N GLN A 11 23.22 -20.72 -4.40
CA GLN A 11 23.05 -21.26 -3.08
C GLN A 11 22.03 -20.40 -2.35
N ALA A 12 20.98 -21.02 -1.80
CA ALA A 12 19.97 -20.30 -1.06
C ALA A 12 20.63 -19.62 0.16
N GLN A 13 20.19 -18.42 0.47
CA GLN A 13 20.67 -17.64 1.62
C GLN A 13 19.50 -16.98 2.32
N ILE A 14 19.55 -16.92 3.65
CA ILE A 14 18.56 -16.22 4.49
C ILE A 14 19.33 -15.21 5.34
N ILE A 15 18.83 -13.98 5.40
CA ILE A 15 19.35 -12.90 6.25
C ILE A 15 18.22 -12.45 7.18
N THR A 16 18.41 -12.60 8.48
CA THR A 16 17.52 -12.10 9.52
C THR A 16 18.09 -10.83 10.14
N TYR A 17 17.23 -10.04 10.78
CA TYR A 17 17.63 -8.74 11.31
C TYR A 17 17.69 -8.76 12.83
N PRO A 18 18.71 -8.15 13.44
CA PRO A 18 18.76 -7.99 14.91
C PRO A 18 17.64 -7.03 15.37
N VAL A 19 17.06 -7.31 16.52
CA VAL A 19 16.00 -6.50 17.11
C VAL A 19 16.56 -5.59 18.20
N PRO A 20 16.37 -4.28 18.13
CA PRO A 20 16.80 -3.36 19.17
C PRO A 20 16.14 -3.67 20.52
N ARG A 21 16.88 -3.50 21.62
CA ARG A 21 16.40 -3.78 22.98
C ARG A 21 15.11 -3.02 23.33
N GLN A 22 14.93 -1.82 22.78
CA GLN A 22 13.75 -0.98 22.98
C GLN A 22 12.45 -1.62 22.46
N LEU A 23 12.55 -2.51 21.46
CA LEU A 23 11.41 -3.21 20.87
C LEU A 23 11.29 -4.65 21.40
N TYR A 24 12.39 -5.27 21.79
CA TYR A 24 12.49 -6.72 21.99
C TYR A 24 11.40 -7.32 22.88
N TYR A 25 11.04 -6.67 23.98
CA TYR A 25 9.96 -7.11 24.86
C TYR A 25 8.67 -6.31 24.66
N ALA A 26 8.78 -5.04 24.32
CA ALA A 26 7.65 -4.13 24.29
C ALA A 26 6.82 -4.22 23.00
N ARG A 27 7.37 -4.84 21.97
CA ARG A 27 6.75 -4.92 20.62
C ARG A 27 6.80 -6.33 20.02
N HIS A 28 6.93 -7.34 20.84
CA HIS A 28 6.77 -8.73 20.45
C HIS A 28 5.29 -9.13 20.46
N ASN A 29 4.88 -9.90 19.45
CA ASN A 29 3.58 -10.54 19.41
C ASN A 29 3.77 -12.06 19.41
N ASP A 30 3.18 -12.77 20.37
CA ASP A 30 3.35 -14.19 20.60
C ASP A 30 2.20 -15.06 20.07
N ASP A 31 1.31 -14.52 19.23
CA ASP A 31 0.24 -15.32 18.61
C ASP A 31 0.78 -16.42 17.69
N TYR A 32 1.98 -16.19 17.15
CA TYR A 32 2.65 -17.11 16.23
C TYR A 32 4.11 -17.32 16.63
N THR A 33 4.66 -18.46 16.19
CA THR A 33 6.11 -18.71 16.11
C THR A 33 6.45 -19.00 14.67
N VAL A 34 7.33 -18.18 14.07
CA VAL A 34 7.67 -18.26 12.66
C VAL A 34 9.12 -18.67 12.47
N LYS A 35 9.35 -19.70 11.68
CA LYS A 35 10.67 -20.22 11.38
C LYS A 35 10.88 -20.35 9.88
N VAL A 36 12.10 -20.12 9.45
CA VAL A 36 12.49 -20.29 8.04
C VAL A 36 13.73 -21.15 7.91
N ARG A 37 13.88 -21.87 6.81
CA ARG A 37 15.13 -22.57 6.47
C ARG A 37 15.29 -22.66 4.97
N GLN A 38 16.50 -22.92 4.51
CA GLN A 38 16.76 -23.30 3.11
C GLN A 38 16.13 -24.67 2.87
N THR A 39 15.52 -24.86 1.71
CA THR A 39 14.90 -26.14 1.35
C THR A 39 15.95 -27.26 1.42
N GLY A 40 15.62 -28.33 2.15
CA GLY A 40 16.49 -29.48 2.35
C GLY A 40 17.47 -29.37 3.53
N GLU A 41 17.64 -28.21 4.15
CA GLU A 41 18.43 -28.06 5.37
C GLU A 41 17.66 -28.55 6.61
N LYS A 42 18.38 -28.90 7.67
CA LYS A 42 17.76 -29.39 8.92
C LYS A 42 17.45 -28.28 9.90
N GLU A 43 18.31 -27.28 9.96
CA GLU A 43 18.25 -26.24 10.97
C GLU A 43 17.24 -25.16 10.58
N TRP A 44 16.36 -24.85 11.53
CA TRP A 44 15.40 -23.77 11.42
C TRP A 44 15.95 -22.49 12.05
N ILE A 45 15.72 -21.36 11.42
CA ILE A 45 16.03 -20.03 11.92
C ILE A 45 14.74 -19.43 12.43
N ASP A 46 14.68 -19.08 13.72
CA ASP A 46 13.55 -18.36 14.31
C ASP A 46 13.55 -16.91 13.84
N LEU A 47 12.37 -16.40 13.49
CA LEU A 47 12.16 -15.00 13.21
C LEU A 47 11.60 -14.29 14.44
N TYR A 48 11.74 -12.99 14.49
CA TYR A 48 11.10 -12.17 15.52
C TYR A 48 9.76 -11.64 15.00
N GLU A 49 8.71 -11.88 15.75
CA GLU A 49 7.35 -11.46 15.46
C GLU A 49 7.09 -10.08 16.07
N TYR A 50 7.09 -9.06 15.21
CA TYR A 50 6.74 -7.69 15.62
C TYR A 50 5.24 -7.57 15.83
N ASN A 51 4.84 -6.86 16.90
CA ASN A 51 3.47 -6.41 17.09
C ASN A 51 3.21 -5.19 16.21
N VAL A 52 2.22 -5.28 15.32
CA VAL A 52 1.71 -4.17 14.52
C VAL A 52 0.25 -3.94 14.85
N LYS A 53 -0.13 -2.67 15.02
CA LYS A 53 -1.52 -2.31 15.28
C LYS A 53 -2.24 -2.04 13.97
N VAL A 54 -3.47 -2.51 13.90
CA VAL A 54 -4.33 -2.44 12.72
C VAL A 54 -5.73 -2.03 13.14
N ASP A 55 -6.52 -1.53 12.20
CA ASP A 55 -7.95 -1.24 12.31
C ASP A 55 -8.27 -0.19 13.39
N ALA A 56 -8.65 1.02 12.97
CA ALA A 56 -8.95 2.12 13.89
C ALA A 56 -10.23 1.88 14.70
N ASP A 57 -11.20 1.16 14.15
CA ASP A 57 -12.48 0.89 14.81
C ASP A 57 -12.37 -0.18 15.87
N THR A 58 -11.70 -1.29 15.55
CA THR A 58 -11.56 -2.43 16.46
C THR A 58 -10.21 -2.47 17.19
N ARG A 59 -9.22 -1.73 16.73
CA ARG A 59 -7.85 -1.61 17.29
C ARG A 59 -7.28 -2.92 17.79
N SER A 60 -6.78 -3.69 16.84
CA SER A 60 -6.24 -5.01 17.11
C SER A 60 -4.73 -5.06 16.92
N ASP A 61 -4.11 -6.05 17.52
CA ASP A 61 -2.70 -6.36 17.40
C ASP A 61 -2.53 -7.53 16.42
N ALA A 62 -1.84 -7.29 15.31
CA ALA A 62 -1.45 -8.32 14.35
C ALA A 62 0.06 -8.58 14.43
N SER A 63 0.51 -9.68 13.87
CA SER A 63 1.92 -10.06 13.83
C SER A 63 2.57 -9.69 12.51
N MET A 64 3.85 -9.32 12.53
CA MET A 64 4.66 -9.08 11.34
C MET A 64 6.05 -9.70 11.49
N VAL A 65 6.51 -10.40 10.46
CA VAL A 65 7.89 -10.87 10.32
C VAL A 65 8.50 -10.34 9.04
N GLN A 66 9.81 -10.08 9.04
CA GLN A 66 10.54 -9.68 7.84
C GLN A 66 11.95 -10.25 7.81
N PHE A 67 12.41 -10.62 6.64
CA PHE A 67 13.75 -11.16 6.38
C PHE A 67 14.07 -11.06 4.89
N ASP A 68 15.35 -11.22 4.53
CA ASP A 68 15.77 -11.31 3.12
C ASP A 68 16.18 -12.73 2.77
N PHE A 69 16.00 -13.11 1.50
CA PHE A 69 16.45 -14.42 1.04
C PHE A 69 16.74 -14.48 -0.47
N THR A 70 17.46 -15.52 -0.87
CA THR A 70 17.63 -15.98 -2.25
C THR A 70 17.44 -17.50 -2.31
N GLY A 71 17.15 -18.04 -3.49
CA GLY A 71 16.90 -19.46 -3.70
C GLY A 71 15.53 -19.90 -3.19
N GLU A 72 15.38 -21.18 -2.87
CA GLU A 72 14.13 -21.73 -2.34
C GLU A 72 14.22 -21.96 -0.84
N ILE A 73 13.20 -21.54 -0.12
CA ILE A 73 13.09 -21.64 1.34
C ILE A 73 11.78 -22.31 1.76
N GLU A 74 11.80 -22.92 2.93
CA GLU A 74 10.61 -23.36 3.65
C GLU A 74 10.27 -22.37 4.76
N VAL A 75 8.98 -22.10 4.92
CA VAL A 75 8.41 -21.27 5.99
C VAL A 75 7.51 -22.13 6.84
N LEU A 76 7.79 -22.21 8.13
CA LEU A 76 6.99 -22.90 9.14
C LEU A 76 6.39 -21.88 10.09
N ILE A 77 5.07 -21.90 10.20
CA ILE A 77 4.32 -21.04 11.12
C ILE A 77 3.56 -21.93 12.09
N GLN A 78 3.80 -21.74 13.38
CA GLN A 78 3.02 -22.34 14.43
C GLN A 78 2.06 -21.30 15.00
N LYS A 79 0.76 -21.60 15.00
CA LYS A 79 -0.23 -20.81 15.74
C LYS A 79 -0.17 -21.21 17.21
N ASN A 80 0.17 -20.27 18.09
CA ASN A 80 0.40 -20.54 19.50
C ASN A 80 -0.91 -20.66 20.31
N ASN A 81 -1.98 -20.00 19.84
CA ASN A 81 -3.26 -19.94 20.55
C ASN A 81 -4.41 -20.54 19.72
N GLY A 82 -5.09 -21.53 20.26
CA GLY A 82 -6.27 -22.13 19.66
C GLY A 82 -5.98 -23.11 18.50
N GLU A 83 -7.03 -23.66 17.90
CA GLU A 83 -6.96 -24.65 16.83
C GLU A 83 -6.81 -23.98 15.45
N VAL A 84 -6.17 -24.66 14.52
CA VAL A 84 -6.14 -24.31 13.10
C VAL A 84 -7.17 -25.16 12.36
N ARG A 85 -8.21 -24.52 11.85
CA ARG A 85 -9.28 -25.17 11.05
C ARG A 85 -9.21 -24.77 9.59
N GLN A 86 -8.74 -23.55 9.33
CA GLN A 86 -8.59 -22.97 8.00
C GLN A 86 -7.38 -22.06 7.98
N VAL A 87 -6.67 -22.01 6.86
CA VAL A 87 -5.58 -21.07 6.62
C VAL A 87 -5.76 -20.47 5.24
N ASP A 88 -5.76 -19.14 5.17
CA ASP A 88 -5.78 -18.39 3.93
C ASP A 88 -4.47 -17.61 3.81
N ILE A 89 -3.73 -17.83 2.73
CA ILE A 89 -2.52 -17.07 2.40
C ILE A 89 -2.88 -16.11 1.27
N ARG A 90 -2.86 -14.82 1.57
CA ARG A 90 -3.27 -13.75 0.67
C ARG A 90 -2.08 -12.85 0.30
N PRO A 91 -2.05 -12.25 -0.89
CA PRO A 91 -3.08 -12.27 -1.94
C PRO A 91 -3.30 -13.66 -2.55
N LEU A 92 -4.54 -14.02 -2.84
CA LEU A 92 -4.89 -15.30 -3.47
C LEU A 92 -4.24 -15.47 -4.84
N SER A 93 -3.92 -14.37 -5.51
CA SER A 93 -3.20 -14.34 -6.79
C SER A 93 -1.81 -14.98 -6.75
N LYS A 94 -1.21 -15.11 -5.56
CA LYS A 94 0.09 -15.77 -5.37
C LYS A 94 0.02 -17.30 -5.47
N GLY A 95 -1.17 -17.89 -5.30
CA GLY A 95 -1.42 -19.31 -5.47
C GLY A 95 -0.69 -20.21 -4.48
N ILE A 96 -0.26 -19.70 -3.33
CA ILE A 96 0.49 -20.44 -2.31
C ILE A 96 -0.48 -21.40 -1.60
N ARG A 97 -0.11 -22.67 -1.55
CA ARG A 97 -0.90 -23.71 -0.89
C ARG A 97 -0.10 -24.32 0.26
N PRO A 98 -0.49 -24.06 1.51
CA PRO A 98 0.22 -24.61 2.65
C PRO A 98 -0.16 -26.08 2.90
N THR A 99 0.73 -26.81 3.56
CA THR A 99 0.43 -28.04 4.29
C THR A 99 0.14 -27.68 5.74
N VAL A 100 -0.91 -28.23 6.31
CA VAL A 100 -1.32 -27.99 7.69
C VAL A 100 -1.21 -29.30 8.49
N ASP A 101 -0.49 -29.26 9.61
CA ASP A 101 -0.35 -30.36 10.55
C ASP A 101 -0.54 -29.84 11.98
N GLY A 102 -1.65 -30.17 12.61
CA GLY A 102 -2.06 -29.62 13.89
C GLY A 102 -2.14 -28.08 13.85
N ASN A 103 -1.33 -27.42 14.65
CA ASN A 103 -1.25 -25.96 14.68
C ASN A 103 -0.11 -25.40 13.81
N CYS A 104 0.55 -26.23 13.02
CA CYS A 104 1.65 -25.86 12.17
C CYS A 104 1.22 -25.75 10.70
N VAL A 105 1.73 -24.72 10.05
CA VAL A 105 1.50 -24.43 8.62
C VAL A 105 2.86 -24.36 7.93
N LEU A 106 3.04 -25.12 6.87
CA LEU A 106 4.29 -25.20 6.10
C LEU A 106 4.03 -24.88 4.64
N PHE A 107 4.85 -24.02 4.06
CA PHE A 107 4.87 -23.73 2.62
C PHE A 107 6.27 -23.33 2.15
N THR A 108 6.47 -23.29 0.82
CA THR A 108 7.74 -22.90 0.20
C THR A 108 7.63 -21.57 -0.51
N LEU A 109 8.74 -20.83 -0.55
CA LEU A 109 8.90 -19.60 -1.33
C LEU A 109 10.16 -19.71 -2.20
N ASP A 110 10.04 -19.38 -3.48
CA ASP A 110 11.12 -19.35 -4.46
C ASP A 110 11.49 -17.93 -4.94
N LYS A 111 10.72 -16.94 -4.49
CA LYS A 111 10.87 -15.53 -4.83
C LYS A 111 10.30 -14.63 -3.74
N PRO A 112 10.74 -13.36 -3.66
CA PRO A 112 10.21 -12.39 -2.71
C PRO A 112 8.70 -12.28 -2.73
N GLN A 113 8.08 -12.21 -1.54
CA GLN A 113 6.63 -12.13 -1.36
C GLN A 113 6.28 -11.22 -0.17
N LYS A 114 5.13 -10.58 -0.27
CA LYS A 114 4.46 -9.87 0.82
C LYS A 114 3.10 -10.54 1.03
N LEU A 115 2.93 -11.18 2.18
CA LEU A 115 1.80 -12.06 2.44
C LEU A 115 1.06 -11.67 3.71
N SER A 116 -0.25 -11.89 3.70
CA SER A 116 -1.08 -12.01 4.88
C SER A 116 -1.43 -13.49 5.07
N ILE A 117 -1.22 -14.02 6.26
CA ILE A 117 -1.59 -15.39 6.63
C ILE A 117 -2.69 -15.28 7.68
N GLU A 118 -3.89 -15.73 7.32
CA GLU A 118 -5.08 -15.63 8.15
C GLU A 118 -5.51 -17.01 8.61
N PHE A 119 -5.84 -17.12 9.88
CA PHE A 119 -6.27 -18.35 10.51
C PHE A 119 -7.73 -18.27 10.90
N ASN A 120 -8.53 -19.24 10.47
CA ASN A 120 -9.94 -19.37 10.82
C ASN A 120 -10.81 -18.16 10.40
N GLY A 121 -10.40 -17.40 9.40
CA GLY A 121 -11.07 -16.18 8.94
C GLY A 121 -10.85 -14.95 9.84
N ASP A 122 -9.89 -15.02 10.77
CA ASP A 122 -9.51 -13.86 11.60
C ASP A 122 -8.54 -12.97 10.84
N ARG A 123 -9.01 -11.81 10.41
CA ARG A 123 -8.24 -10.81 9.68
C ARG A 123 -7.55 -9.77 10.59
N LEU A 124 -7.90 -9.74 11.86
CA LEU A 124 -7.40 -8.74 12.81
C LEU A 124 -6.17 -9.22 13.57
N HIS A 125 -6.09 -10.53 13.88
CA HIS A 125 -4.96 -11.16 14.56
C HIS A 125 -4.19 -12.07 13.60
N ASN A 126 -3.97 -11.62 12.38
CA ASN A 126 -3.27 -12.36 11.35
C ASN A 126 -1.75 -12.12 11.38
N LEU A 127 -1.02 -12.91 10.59
CA LEU A 127 0.42 -12.76 10.43
C LEU A 127 0.74 -12.13 9.07
N HIS A 128 1.50 -11.03 9.07
CA HIS A 128 2.11 -10.48 7.86
C HIS A 128 3.54 -10.98 7.71
N LEU A 129 3.85 -11.54 6.54
CA LEU A 129 5.17 -12.07 6.23
C LEU A 129 5.77 -11.34 5.04
N PHE A 130 6.90 -10.67 5.28
CA PHE A 130 7.65 -9.95 4.26
C PHE A 130 8.99 -10.64 4.01
N ALA A 131 9.01 -11.47 2.98
CA ALA A 131 10.20 -12.14 2.48
C ALA A 131 10.76 -11.30 1.33
N ASN A 132 11.84 -10.56 1.59
CA ASN A 132 12.41 -9.61 0.63
C ASN A 132 13.55 -10.25 -0.18
N ALA A 133 13.93 -9.60 -1.29
CA ALA A 133 15.18 -9.91 -1.97
C ALA A 133 16.38 -9.40 -1.16
N ILE A 134 17.49 -10.14 -1.17
CA ILE A 134 18.75 -9.66 -0.60
C ILE A 134 19.22 -8.43 -1.39
N ARG A 135 19.48 -7.35 -0.68
CA ARG A 135 19.94 -6.08 -1.29
C ARG A 135 21.40 -6.17 -1.72
N THR A 136 21.67 -5.59 -2.88
CA THR A 136 23.03 -5.50 -3.46
C THR A 136 23.49 -4.04 -3.63
N ASP A 137 22.62 -3.08 -3.37
CA ASP A 137 22.84 -1.65 -3.55
C ASP A 137 23.20 -0.94 -2.23
N ILE A 138 23.91 -1.62 -1.34
CA ILE A 138 24.35 -1.11 -0.04
C ILE A 138 25.47 -0.07 -0.27
N PRO A 139 25.29 1.21 0.14
CA PRO A 139 26.32 2.22 -0.03
C PRO A 139 27.49 2.02 0.97
N ASP A 140 28.65 2.53 0.63
CA ASP A 140 29.74 2.65 1.60
C ASP A 140 29.31 3.65 2.70
N LYS A 141 29.26 3.18 3.95
CA LYS A 141 28.81 3.97 5.09
C LYS A 141 29.67 5.20 5.37
N ASN A 142 30.90 5.22 4.89
CA ASN A 142 31.83 6.35 5.06
C ASN A 142 31.87 7.28 3.83
N ALA A 143 31.09 6.95 2.78
CA ALA A 143 31.05 7.79 1.59
C ALA A 143 30.46 9.18 1.89
N PRO A 144 30.93 10.24 1.21
CA PRO A 144 30.32 11.56 1.31
C PRO A 144 28.82 11.51 0.96
N ARG A 145 28.00 12.23 1.68
CA ARG A 145 26.54 12.31 1.45
C ARG A 145 25.79 10.98 1.61
N VAL A 146 26.30 10.11 2.48
CA VAL A 146 25.59 8.94 2.96
C VAL A 146 25.19 9.16 4.41
N MET A 147 23.91 9.03 4.70
CA MET A 147 23.34 8.93 6.04
C MET A 147 23.06 7.45 6.30
N TYR A 148 23.93 6.81 7.03
CA TYR A 148 23.88 5.38 7.27
C TYR A 148 23.38 5.07 8.69
N PHE A 149 22.28 4.36 8.80
CA PHE A 149 21.70 3.88 10.05
C PHE A 149 21.98 2.38 10.19
N GLU A 150 22.97 2.04 11.03
CA GLU A 150 23.27 0.65 11.37
C GLU A 150 22.10 0.01 12.16
N ALA A 151 22.07 -1.31 12.24
CA ALA A 151 21.09 -2.00 13.08
C ALA A 151 21.11 -1.45 14.51
N GLY A 152 19.95 -1.09 15.03
CA GLY A 152 19.81 -0.45 16.35
C GLY A 152 18.65 0.56 16.38
N TYR A 153 18.52 1.25 17.51
CA TYR A 153 17.45 2.23 17.73
C TYR A 153 18.00 3.65 17.63
N HIS A 154 17.41 4.46 16.75
CA HIS A 154 17.87 5.79 16.42
C HIS A 154 16.80 6.85 16.70
N GLU A 155 17.15 7.85 17.45
CA GLU A 155 16.30 9.02 17.71
C GLU A 155 16.91 10.27 17.09
N PRO A 156 16.09 11.22 16.62
CA PRO A 156 16.56 12.50 16.13
C PRO A 156 17.33 13.26 17.22
N THR A 157 18.43 13.90 16.84
CA THR A 157 19.23 14.72 17.77
C THR A 157 18.57 16.05 18.09
N ASP A 158 17.75 16.58 17.18
CA ASP A 158 16.96 17.78 17.41
C ASP A 158 15.70 17.43 18.21
N SER A 159 15.70 17.82 19.50
CA SER A 159 14.59 17.57 20.43
C SER A 159 13.33 18.39 20.13
N ILE A 160 13.41 19.42 19.29
CA ILE A 160 12.29 20.27 18.89
C ILE A 160 11.66 19.73 17.61
N ALA A 161 12.46 19.62 16.54
CA ALA A 161 11.97 19.13 15.23
C ALA A 161 11.61 17.64 15.27
N LYS A 162 12.31 16.84 16.06
CA LYS A 162 12.08 15.39 16.24
C LYS A 162 11.98 14.61 14.91
N ASN A 163 12.77 15.03 13.92
CA ASN A 163 12.83 14.42 12.60
C ASN A 163 14.27 14.25 12.12
N PHE A 164 14.44 13.52 11.02
CA PHE A 164 15.71 13.36 10.30
C PHE A 164 15.62 14.16 8.99
N PRO A 165 16.10 15.41 8.94
CA PRO A 165 16.13 16.18 7.72
C PRO A 165 17.16 15.62 6.74
N ILE A 166 16.76 15.44 5.48
CA ILE A 166 17.61 14.85 4.45
C ILE A 166 18.04 15.94 3.47
N PRO A 167 19.35 16.23 3.34
CA PRO A 167 19.84 17.18 2.35
C PRO A 167 19.77 16.68 0.91
N SER A 168 19.80 17.59 -0.07
CA SER A 168 19.92 17.22 -1.48
C SER A 168 21.17 16.38 -1.77
N ASN A 169 21.07 15.53 -2.78
CA ASN A 169 22.14 14.64 -3.26
C ASN A 169 22.62 13.65 -2.18
N THR A 170 21.73 13.20 -1.31
CA THR A 170 22.04 12.30 -0.19
C THR A 170 21.45 10.91 -0.42
N THR A 171 22.21 9.89 -0.08
CA THR A 171 21.69 8.52 0.08
C THR A 171 21.52 8.22 1.57
N VAL A 172 20.30 7.95 1.97
CA VAL A 172 19.95 7.43 3.30
C VAL A 172 19.87 5.92 3.20
N TYR A 173 20.53 5.20 4.08
CA TYR A 173 20.46 3.74 4.13
C TYR A 173 20.11 3.25 5.54
N LEU A 174 19.07 2.45 5.63
CA LEU A 174 18.63 1.80 6.86
C LEU A 174 18.95 0.30 6.78
N GLU A 175 19.91 -0.18 7.55
CA GLU A 175 20.17 -1.63 7.64
C GLU A 175 18.94 -2.40 8.13
N GLY A 176 18.88 -3.68 7.81
CA GLY A 176 17.94 -4.60 8.46
C GLY A 176 18.17 -4.58 9.98
N GLY A 177 17.13 -4.26 10.75
CA GLY A 177 17.21 -4.06 12.20
C GLY A 177 17.50 -2.62 12.65
N ALA A 178 17.70 -1.66 11.71
CA ALA A 178 17.68 -0.24 12.05
C ALA A 178 16.24 0.21 12.29
N VAL A 179 15.97 0.87 13.40
CA VAL A 179 14.66 1.39 13.79
C VAL A 179 14.78 2.88 14.11
N LEU A 180 14.06 3.71 13.37
CA LEU A 180 14.04 5.16 13.53
C LEU A 180 12.77 5.59 14.27
N LYS A 181 12.93 6.45 15.29
CA LYS A 181 11.83 7.04 16.09
C LYS A 181 11.49 8.46 15.65
N GLY A 182 11.76 8.83 14.44
CA GLY A 182 11.41 10.12 13.84
C GLY A 182 11.16 9.98 12.35
N PRO A 183 10.35 10.87 11.74
CA PRO A 183 10.12 10.86 10.30
C PRO A 183 11.37 11.23 9.52
N LEU A 184 11.49 10.68 8.32
CA LEU A 184 12.47 11.12 7.32
C LEU A 184 11.84 12.27 6.51
N VAL A 185 12.54 13.40 6.42
CA VAL A 185 11.99 14.63 5.80
C VAL A 185 12.85 15.10 4.64
N CYS A 186 12.27 15.03 3.45
CA CYS A 186 12.76 15.67 2.21
C CYS A 186 11.93 16.92 1.97
N ASP A 187 12.49 18.11 2.20
CA ASP A 187 11.80 19.36 1.98
C ASP A 187 12.67 20.31 1.14
N HIS A 188 12.18 20.72 -0.05
CA HIS A 188 12.92 21.51 -1.03
C HIS A 188 14.26 20.88 -1.44
N VAL A 189 14.30 19.56 -1.65
CA VAL A 189 15.53 18.82 -1.97
C VAL A 189 15.45 18.12 -3.33
N GLU A 190 16.60 17.71 -3.83
CA GLU A 190 16.71 16.96 -5.08
C GLU A 190 17.75 15.83 -5.00
N ASN A 191 17.56 14.80 -5.85
CA ASN A 191 18.48 13.68 -6.00
C ASN A 191 18.71 12.93 -4.67
N VAL A 192 17.64 12.50 -4.01
CA VAL A 192 17.70 11.77 -2.75
C VAL A 192 17.35 10.31 -2.98
N LYS A 193 18.05 9.42 -2.28
CA LYS A 193 17.69 7.99 -2.19
C LYS A 193 17.51 7.61 -0.72
N ILE A 194 16.40 6.96 -0.39
CA ILE A 194 16.11 6.36 0.91
C ILE A 194 16.00 4.86 0.67
N LEU A 195 16.99 4.11 1.12
CA LEU A 195 17.15 2.69 0.78
C LEU A 195 17.30 1.84 2.05
N GLY A 196 17.05 0.55 1.92
CA GLY A 196 17.31 -0.40 2.99
C GLY A 196 16.09 -1.25 3.35
N THR A 197 16.22 -1.98 4.46
CA THR A 197 15.16 -2.86 5.00
C THR A 197 14.85 -2.53 6.46
N GLY A 198 15.31 -1.36 6.92
CA GLY A 198 15.01 -0.86 8.26
C GLY A 198 13.57 -0.33 8.39
N MET A 199 13.26 0.16 9.57
CA MET A 199 11.91 0.49 10.00
C MET A 199 11.80 1.91 10.57
N LEU A 200 10.71 2.61 10.25
CA LEU A 200 10.22 3.76 11.01
C LEU A 200 9.11 3.25 11.93
N HIS A 201 9.23 3.51 13.23
CA HIS A 201 8.33 2.90 14.22
C HIS A 201 7.71 3.94 15.16
N GLU A 202 6.38 4.01 15.19
CA GLU A 202 5.59 4.93 16.02
C GLU A 202 6.06 6.39 15.91
N THR A 203 6.31 6.85 14.71
CA THR A 203 6.70 8.22 14.37
C THR A 203 5.48 9.13 14.25
N SER A 204 5.65 10.44 14.17
CA SER A 204 4.54 11.36 13.88
C SER A 204 3.99 11.12 12.46
N ASN A 205 4.86 11.15 11.46
CA ASN A 205 4.64 10.69 10.09
C ASN A 205 5.74 9.69 9.73
N GLY A 206 5.59 8.95 8.66
CA GLY A 206 6.67 8.12 8.15
C GLY A 206 7.68 8.94 7.35
N ILE A 207 7.43 9.12 6.06
CA ILE A 207 8.31 9.84 5.14
C ILE A 207 7.58 11.06 4.58
N THR A 208 8.22 12.23 4.58
CA THR A 208 7.67 13.45 4.00
C THR A 208 8.55 13.91 2.83
N ILE A 209 7.93 14.17 1.67
CA ILE A 209 8.63 14.59 0.44
C ILE A 209 7.88 15.81 -0.11
N ASN A 210 8.31 17.01 0.27
CA ASN A 210 7.67 18.26 -0.11
C ASN A 210 8.55 19.07 -1.05
N TYR A 211 7.96 19.66 -2.09
CA TYR A 211 8.63 20.58 -3.03
C TYR A 211 9.96 20.03 -3.57
N SER A 212 10.03 18.71 -3.76
CA SER A 212 11.25 17.96 -4.00
C SER A 212 11.24 17.27 -5.36
N LYS A 213 12.44 16.92 -5.88
CA LYS A 213 12.59 16.28 -7.19
C LYS A 213 13.56 15.11 -7.14
N ASN A 214 13.31 14.09 -7.99
CA ASN A 214 14.19 12.95 -8.14
C ASN A 214 14.44 12.23 -6.80
N VAL A 215 13.39 11.81 -6.12
CA VAL A 215 13.48 11.06 -4.85
C VAL A 215 13.08 9.60 -5.07
N LEU A 216 13.94 8.70 -4.61
CA LEU A 216 13.68 7.26 -4.56
C LEU A 216 13.55 6.80 -3.10
N VAL A 217 12.45 6.12 -2.79
CA VAL A 217 12.27 5.37 -1.54
C VAL A 217 12.15 3.90 -1.88
N ASP A 218 12.97 3.03 -1.28
CA ASP A 218 12.96 1.60 -1.60
C ASP A 218 13.28 0.72 -0.38
N GLY A 219 12.31 -0.11 0.01
CA GLY A 219 12.48 -1.20 0.97
C GLY A 219 11.99 -0.92 2.38
N ILE A 220 11.70 0.31 2.73
CA ILE A 220 11.39 0.77 4.09
C ILE A 220 10.07 0.19 4.60
N THR A 221 10.02 -0.16 5.88
CA THR A 221 8.80 -0.52 6.60
C THR A 221 8.39 0.61 7.55
N VAL A 222 7.14 1.05 7.49
CA VAL A 222 6.59 2.07 8.40
C VAL A 222 5.52 1.43 9.28
N VAL A 223 5.75 1.43 10.58
CA VAL A 223 4.88 0.76 11.56
C VAL A 223 4.27 1.78 12.51
N ASN A 224 2.96 1.84 12.50
CA ASN A 224 2.13 2.63 13.41
C ASN A 224 2.52 4.13 13.49
N PRO A 225 2.68 4.84 12.37
CA PRO A 225 2.82 6.28 12.42
C PRO A 225 1.55 6.90 13.03
N ARG A 226 1.68 8.09 13.62
CA ARG A 226 0.50 8.81 14.16
C ARG A 226 -0.42 9.30 13.04
N TYR A 227 0.17 9.66 11.91
CA TYR A 227 -0.49 10.12 10.69
C TYR A 227 -0.01 9.27 9.50
N ASN A 228 0.18 9.86 8.36
CA ASN A 228 0.43 9.20 7.08
C ASN A 228 1.77 8.42 7.04
N THR A 229 1.78 7.34 6.29
CA THR A 229 3.00 6.58 6.00
C THR A 229 3.96 7.40 5.14
N THR A 230 3.47 7.98 4.04
CA THR A 230 4.26 8.86 3.18
C THR A 230 3.37 9.96 2.62
N THR A 231 3.79 11.20 2.81
CA THR A 231 3.16 12.37 2.19
C THR A 231 4.09 12.93 1.13
N VAL A 232 3.59 13.13 -0.08
CA VAL A 232 4.30 13.74 -1.21
C VAL A 232 3.52 14.97 -1.65
N GLY A 233 4.09 16.16 -1.41
CA GLY A 233 3.44 17.42 -1.73
C GLY A 233 4.20 18.21 -2.80
N GLN A 234 3.55 18.60 -3.88
CA GLN A 234 4.05 19.45 -4.96
C GLN A 234 5.45 19.06 -5.43
N SER A 235 5.63 17.75 -5.65
CA SER A 235 6.92 17.12 -5.97
C SER A 235 6.89 16.40 -7.32
N GLU A 236 8.05 16.13 -7.89
CA GLU A 236 8.21 15.63 -9.25
C GLU A 236 9.28 14.53 -9.35
N ASN A 237 9.06 13.51 -10.21
CA ASN A 237 9.96 12.37 -10.40
C ASN A 237 10.21 11.61 -9.10
N ILE A 238 9.16 11.14 -8.46
CA ILE A 238 9.23 10.38 -7.22
C ILE A 238 8.96 8.90 -7.49
N ALA A 239 9.83 8.04 -6.98
CA ALA A 239 9.63 6.59 -7.02
C ALA A 239 9.55 6.02 -5.60
N ILE A 240 8.47 5.31 -5.29
CA ILE A 240 8.25 4.61 -4.01
C ILE A 240 8.12 3.13 -4.31
N LYS A 241 9.09 2.35 -3.83
CA LYS A 241 9.18 0.92 -4.13
C LYS A 241 9.30 0.08 -2.87
N ASN A 242 8.69 -1.09 -2.87
CA ASN A 242 8.84 -2.08 -1.81
C ASN A 242 8.62 -1.52 -0.39
N VAL A 243 7.78 -0.49 -0.23
CA VAL A 243 7.41 0.07 1.07
C VAL A 243 6.28 -0.77 1.67
N LYS A 244 6.34 -1.00 2.99
CA LYS A 244 5.31 -1.68 3.77
C LYS A 244 4.79 -0.74 4.83
N SER A 245 3.49 -0.76 5.07
CA SER A 245 2.82 0.15 6.00
C SER A 245 1.78 -0.54 6.85
N PHE A 246 1.74 -0.13 8.13
CA PHE A 246 0.66 -0.43 9.07
C PHE A 246 0.25 0.83 9.81
N SER A 247 -1.04 1.15 9.82
CA SER A 247 -1.61 2.21 10.65
C SER A 247 -2.91 1.75 11.31
N TYR A 248 -3.27 2.37 12.43
CA TYR A 248 -4.42 1.99 13.25
C TYR A 248 -5.16 3.18 13.86
N GLN A 249 -4.89 4.36 13.37
CA GLN A 249 -5.53 5.59 13.86
C GLN A 249 -6.17 6.33 12.69
N GLY A 250 -7.22 7.09 12.96
CA GLY A 250 -7.79 7.98 11.95
C GLY A 250 -6.75 8.96 11.41
N TRP A 251 -6.84 9.32 10.14
CA TRP A 251 -5.85 10.08 9.36
C TRP A 251 -4.53 9.32 9.19
N GLY A 252 -4.60 7.99 9.23
CA GLY A 252 -3.46 7.10 9.08
C GLY A 252 -3.32 6.58 7.65
N ASP A 253 -3.28 7.49 6.67
CA ASP A 253 -3.19 7.15 5.27
C ASP A 253 -1.90 6.41 4.92
N GLY A 254 -1.92 5.67 3.83
CA GLY A 254 -0.75 5.03 3.26
C GLY A 254 0.12 6.03 2.49
N LEU A 255 -0.20 6.25 1.24
CA LEU A 255 0.55 7.14 0.35
C LEU A 255 -0.34 8.27 -0.15
N ASP A 256 0.00 9.50 0.23
CA ASP A 256 -0.68 10.71 -0.18
C ASP A 256 0.11 11.47 -1.23
N PHE A 257 -0.55 11.86 -2.30
CA PHE A 257 0.03 12.64 -3.39
C PHE A 257 -0.79 13.91 -3.62
N PHE A 258 -0.21 15.07 -3.35
CA PHE A 258 -0.83 16.38 -3.53
C PHE A 258 -0.10 17.18 -4.60
N CYS A 259 -0.75 17.51 -5.71
CA CYS A 259 -0.17 18.32 -6.80
C CYS A 259 1.14 17.74 -7.36
N CYS A 260 1.21 16.43 -7.54
CA CYS A 260 2.44 15.71 -7.91
C CYS A 260 2.49 15.36 -9.39
N LYS A 261 3.71 15.19 -9.93
CA LYS A 261 3.93 14.78 -11.32
C LYS A 261 5.00 13.71 -11.43
N HIS A 262 4.82 12.80 -12.41
CA HIS A 262 5.77 11.72 -12.71
C HIS A 262 6.05 10.85 -11.47
N ILE A 263 5.00 10.22 -10.96
CA ILE A 263 5.05 9.37 -9.77
C ILE A 263 5.03 7.90 -10.17
N LEU A 264 5.94 7.11 -9.62
CA LEU A 264 5.94 5.66 -9.71
C LEU A 264 5.82 5.04 -8.32
N VAL A 265 4.76 4.29 -8.08
CA VAL A 265 4.62 3.39 -6.93
C VAL A 265 4.68 1.95 -7.41
N GLU A 266 5.55 1.14 -6.81
CA GLU A 266 5.74 -0.24 -7.24
C GLU A 266 6.00 -1.19 -6.07
N ASP A 267 5.33 -2.33 -6.08
CA ASP A 267 5.56 -3.44 -5.13
C ASP A 267 5.39 -3.02 -3.66
N VAL A 268 4.39 -2.19 -3.35
CA VAL A 268 4.09 -1.79 -1.97
C VAL A 268 3.06 -2.72 -1.32
N PHE A 269 3.09 -2.78 0.01
CA PHE A 269 2.06 -3.41 0.84
C PHE A 269 1.53 -2.39 1.83
N MET A 270 0.29 -1.95 1.64
CA MET A 270 -0.35 -0.92 2.44
C MET A 270 -1.51 -1.54 3.23
N ARG A 271 -1.41 -1.57 4.56
CA ARG A 271 -2.51 -1.87 5.46
C ARG A 271 -2.77 -0.66 6.36
N ASN A 272 -3.80 0.08 6.02
CA ASN A 272 -4.03 1.40 6.61
C ASN A 272 -5.45 1.55 7.13
N SER A 273 -5.58 2.37 8.17
CA SER A 273 -6.86 2.74 8.80
C SER A 273 -7.31 4.13 8.35
N ASP A 274 -7.04 4.45 7.15
CA ASP A 274 -7.56 5.51 6.28
C ASP A 274 -7.15 5.16 4.86
N ASP A 275 -7.21 6.07 3.88
CA ASP A 275 -6.92 5.78 2.47
C ASP A 275 -5.55 5.12 2.27
N CYS A 276 -5.48 3.93 1.63
CA CYS A 276 -4.17 3.34 1.30
C CYS A 276 -3.42 4.19 0.27
N ILE A 277 -4.14 4.75 -0.69
CA ILE A 277 -3.63 5.66 -1.73
C ILE A 277 -4.60 6.83 -1.86
N ALA A 278 -4.16 8.04 -1.54
CA ALA A 278 -4.90 9.28 -1.74
C ALA A 278 -4.20 10.18 -2.76
N ILE A 279 -4.94 10.66 -3.78
CA ILE A 279 -4.42 11.53 -4.83
C ILE A 279 -5.32 12.74 -4.96
N TYR A 280 -4.83 13.89 -4.57
CA TYR A 280 -5.60 15.13 -4.56
C TYR A 280 -4.96 16.23 -5.42
N GLY A 281 -5.76 17.24 -5.73
CA GLY A 281 -5.29 18.54 -6.18
C GLY A 281 -4.74 19.36 -5.01
N HIS A 282 -5.15 20.60 -4.89
CA HIS A 282 -4.76 21.44 -3.76
C HIS A 282 -5.07 20.79 -2.39
N ARG A 283 -4.10 20.81 -1.51
CA ARG A 283 -4.25 20.44 -0.12
C ARG A 283 -3.26 21.24 0.72
N TRP A 284 -3.71 21.90 1.80
CA TRP A 284 -2.90 22.78 2.65
C TRP A 284 -2.16 23.86 1.82
N ASP A 285 -0.83 23.85 1.83
CA ASP A 285 0.02 24.79 1.10
C ASP A 285 0.48 24.26 -0.28
N PHE A 286 -0.06 23.10 -0.73
CA PHE A 286 0.29 22.52 -2.01
C PHE A 286 -0.74 22.91 -3.07
N TYR A 287 -0.27 23.43 -4.20
CA TYR A 287 -1.10 23.91 -5.31
C TYR A 287 -0.63 23.35 -6.64
N GLY A 288 -1.56 23.06 -7.52
CA GLY A 288 -1.29 22.69 -8.90
C GLY A 288 -1.92 21.36 -9.34
N ASN A 289 -1.73 21.04 -10.61
CA ASN A 289 -2.26 19.83 -11.21
C ASN A 289 -1.48 18.59 -10.77
N THR A 290 -2.17 17.46 -10.79
CA THR A 290 -1.58 16.13 -10.62
C THR A 290 -1.58 15.40 -11.96
N ASP A 291 -0.42 14.89 -12.39
CA ASP A 291 -0.24 14.31 -13.73
C ASP A 291 0.77 13.17 -13.74
N ASP A 292 0.54 12.16 -14.58
CA ASP A 292 1.42 11.02 -14.83
C ASP A 292 1.77 10.23 -13.55
N ILE A 293 0.75 9.55 -13.02
CA ILE A 293 0.91 8.67 -11.85
C ILE A 293 0.75 7.21 -12.29
N THR A 294 1.73 6.39 -11.98
CA THR A 294 1.65 4.93 -12.16
C THR A 294 1.80 4.21 -10.83
N ILE A 295 0.81 3.39 -10.47
CA ILE A 295 0.82 2.52 -9.29
C ILE A 295 0.65 1.08 -9.76
N ARG A 296 1.62 0.21 -9.41
CA ARG A 296 1.62 -1.16 -9.94
C ARG A 296 2.18 -2.23 -9.01
N ASN A 297 1.84 -3.48 -9.30
CA ASN A 297 2.40 -4.67 -8.63
C ASN A 297 2.24 -4.66 -7.10
N SER A 298 1.18 -4.07 -6.59
CA SER A 298 1.03 -3.71 -5.19
C SER A 298 -0.12 -4.44 -4.51
N THR A 299 -0.09 -4.48 -3.18
CA THR A 299 -1.13 -5.04 -2.33
C THR A 299 -1.68 -3.96 -1.41
N LEU A 300 -3.00 -3.78 -1.41
CA LEU A 300 -3.69 -2.77 -0.61
C LEU A 300 -4.69 -3.45 0.33
N TRP A 301 -4.77 -2.96 1.54
CA TRP A 301 -5.69 -3.38 2.58
C TRP A 301 -6.18 -2.14 3.33
N ALA A 302 -7.35 -1.66 3.00
CA ALA A 302 -7.99 -0.59 3.74
C ALA A 302 -8.80 -1.22 4.87
N ASP A 303 -8.30 -1.12 6.10
CA ASP A 303 -9.05 -1.51 7.31
C ASP A 303 -10.24 -0.56 7.50
N ILE A 304 -10.09 0.71 7.10
CA ILE A 304 -11.13 1.75 7.01
C ILE A 304 -10.82 2.61 5.79
N ALA A 305 -11.84 3.24 5.21
CA ALA A 305 -11.78 4.12 4.04
C ALA A 305 -11.39 3.38 2.74
N HIS A 306 -10.56 3.97 1.89
CA HIS A 306 -10.43 3.52 0.51
C HIS A 306 -9.08 2.85 0.24
N PRO A 307 -9.05 1.74 -0.51
CA PRO A 307 -7.81 1.30 -1.15
C PRO A 307 -7.23 2.33 -2.11
N ILE A 308 -8.08 3.01 -2.89
CA ILE A 308 -7.68 4.07 -3.83
C ILE A 308 -8.76 5.16 -3.83
N ASN A 309 -8.35 6.40 -3.52
CA ASN A 309 -9.22 7.57 -3.52
C ASN A 309 -8.59 8.74 -4.32
N ILE A 310 -9.32 9.31 -5.24
CA ILE A 310 -8.84 10.37 -6.14
C ILE A 310 -9.78 11.56 -6.08
N GLY A 311 -9.26 12.77 -5.87
CA GLY A 311 -9.91 14.02 -6.23
C GLY A 311 -10.64 14.79 -5.14
N THR A 312 -10.75 14.31 -3.92
CA THR A 312 -11.58 14.89 -2.85
C THR A 312 -11.30 16.38 -2.60
N HIS A 313 -10.03 16.76 -2.46
CA HIS A 313 -9.63 18.12 -2.12
C HIS A 313 -9.03 18.88 -3.30
N GLY A 314 -9.36 20.15 -3.43
CA GLY A 314 -8.93 21.07 -4.48
C GLY A 314 -9.05 22.53 -4.05
N ASP A 315 -8.87 23.47 -4.99
CA ASP A 315 -8.95 24.90 -4.74
C ASP A 315 -10.16 25.54 -5.45
N THR A 316 -11.17 25.92 -4.67
CA THR A 316 -12.35 26.63 -5.17
C THR A 316 -12.15 28.13 -5.38
N SER A 317 -11.02 28.71 -4.97
CA SER A 317 -10.67 30.10 -5.24
C SER A 317 -10.18 30.34 -6.66
N THR A 318 -9.87 29.25 -7.39
CA THR A 318 -9.37 29.26 -8.77
C THR A 318 -10.33 28.45 -9.69
N GLU A 319 -9.88 28.22 -10.94
CA GLU A 319 -10.59 27.28 -11.84
C GLU A 319 -10.50 25.81 -11.36
N GLY A 320 -9.70 25.53 -10.35
CA GLY A 320 -9.43 24.21 -9.78
C GLY A 320 -8.38 23.42 -10.56
N GLU A 321 -7.98 22.31 -10.00
CA GLU A 321 -6.91 21.48 -10.52
C GLU A 321 -7.40 20.43 -11.51
N ILE A 322 -6.46 19.92 -12.30
CA ILE A 322 -6.65 18.75 -13.19
C ILE A 322 -5.83 17.59 -12.61
N LEU A 323 -6.53 16.46 -12.44
CA LEU A 323 -5.95 15.19 -12.03
C LEU A 323 -6.04 14.24 -13.21
N GLU A 324 -4.92 13.94 -13.87
CA GLU A 324 -4.98 13.21 -15.13
C GLU A 324 -3.85 12.22 -15.37
N ASN A 325 -4.03 11.36 -16.39
CA ASN A 325 -3.02 10.43 -16.88
C ASN A 325 -2.53 9.46 -15.79
N MET A 326 -3.47 8.74 -15.18
CA MET A 326 -3.16 7.81 -14.08
C MET A 326 -3.36 6.35 -14.52
N LEU A 327 -2.44 5.50 -14.12
CA LEU A 327 -2.47 4.06 -14.35
C LEU A 327 -2.33 3.30 -13.04
N PHE A 328 -3.35 2.54 -12.68
CA PHE A 328 -3.34 1.57 -11.59
C PHE A 328 -3.35 0.17 -12.21
N THR A 329 -2.28 -0.62 -12.02
CA THR A 329 -2.20 -1.91 -12.70
C THR A 329 -1.56 -3.01 -11.88
N ASN A 330 -2.08 -4.23 -12.02
CA ASN A 330 -1.63 -5.41 -11.30
C ASN A 330 -1.62 -5.20 -9.78
N ILE A 331 -2.80 -4.90 -9.22
CA ILE A 331 -2.99 -4.64 -7.79
C ILE A 331 -3.91 -5.70 -7.19
N ASP A 332 -3.53 -6.22 -6.03
CA ASP A 332 -4.38 -7.03 -5.17
C ASP A 332 -4.96 -6.15 -4.05
N ILE A 333 -6.26 -6.03 -3.98
CA ILE A 333 -6.95 -5.34 -2.89
C ILE A 333 -7.55 -6.42 -1.99
N LEU A 334 -7.00 -6.55 -0.78
CA LEU A 334 -7.39 -7.60 0.15
C LEU A 334 -8.68 -7.25 0.89
N GLU A 335 -8.77 -6.02 1.40
CA GLU A 335 -9.92 -5.54 2.15
C GLU A 335 -10.30 -4.12 1.74
N HIS A 336 -11.58 -3.81 1.88
CA HIS A 336 -12.16 -2.46 1.79
C HIS A 336 -13.30 -2.36 2.79
N ASP A 337 -13.31 -1.27 3.57
CA ASP A 337 -14.32 -0.97 4.57
C ASP A 337 -14.59 0.54 4.64
N GLU A 338 -15.74 0.99 4.14
CA GLU A 338 -16.17 2.40 4.20
C GLU A 338 -17.68 2.48 4.41
N ASP A 339 -18.11 2.97 5.55
CA ASP A 339 -19.50 3.04 5.96
C ASP A 339 -20.24 4.31 5.47
N ASP A 340 -19.51 5.37 5.09
CA ASP A 340 -20.11 6.60 4.53
C ASP A 340 -20.61 6.35 3.10
N ARG A 341 -21.90 6.07 2.99
CA ARG A 341 -22.56 5.72 1.71
C ARG A 341 -22.39 6.75 0.61
N ASP A 342 -22.15 7.98 0.96
CA ASP A 342 -21.94 9.09 0.03
C ASP A 342 -20.48 9.26 -0.36
N TYR A 343 -19.58 8.43 0.20
CA TYR A 343 -18.14 8.51 0.01
C TYR A 343 -17.47 7.14 -0.12
N GLN A 344 -18.20 6.10 -0.46
CA GLN A 344 -17.68 4.74 -0.64
C GLN A 344 -16.85 4.57 -1.91
N GLY A 345 -16.19 3.42 -2.04
CA GLY A 345 -15.53 2.97 -3.25
C GLY A 345 -14.17 2.31 -3.01
N CYS A 346 -14.05 1.05 -3.41
CA CYS A 346 -12.77 0.35 -3.45
C CYS A 346 -11.81 1.01 -4.46
N MET A 347 -12.34 1.40 -5.62
CA MET A 347 -11.71 2.24 -6.63
C MET A 347 -12.55 3.52 -6.75
N ALA A 348 -12.17 4.56 -6.00
CA ALA A 348 -12.95 5.77 -5.86
C ALA A 348 -12.35 6.96 -6.62
N ILE A 349 -13.23 7.69 -7.31
CA ILE A 349 -12.94 9.01 -7.88
C ILE A 349 -14.02 9.95 -7.34
N ASN A 350 -13.70 10.63 -6.26
CA ASN A 350 -14.57 11.54 -5.53
C ASN A 350 -14.15 12.99 -5.82
N VAL A 351 -14.66 13.57 -6.88
CA VAL A 351 -14.19 14.88 -7.36
C VAL A 351 -14.96 16.00 -6.71
N GLY A 352 -14.32 16.73 -5.82
CA GLY A 352 -14.80 17.95 -5.17
C GLY A 352 -13.94 19.17 -5.51
N ASP A 353 -14.25 20.32 -4.91
CA ASP A 353 -13.42 21.53 -4.87
C ASP A 353 -12.87 21.97 -6.24
N HIS A 354 -13.71 22.05 -7.27
CA HIS A 354 -13.36 22.40 -8.63
C HIS A 354 -12.32 21.48 -9.32
N ASN A 355 -11.99 20.33 -8.77
CA ASN A 355 -11.15 19.35 -9.43
C ASN A 355 -11.82 18.79 -10.71
N LEU A 356 -11.01 18.46 -11.69
CA LEU A 356 -11.38 17.71 -12.88
C LEU A 356 -10.52 16.45 -12.96
N ALA A 357 -11.12 15.27 -12.90
CA ALA A 357 -10.42 14.00 -13.08
C ALA A 357 -10.61 13.43 -14.48
N ARG A 358 -9.53 13.02 -15.16
CA ARG A 358 -9.63 12.44 -16.51
C ARG A 358 -8.46 11.52 -16.89
N ASN A 359 -8.70 10.66 -17.90
CA ASN A 359 -7.70 9.75 -18.45
C ASN A 359 -7.12 8.82 -17.37
N ILE A 360 -7.97 8.10 -16.65
CA ILE A 360 -7.60 7.21 -15.55
C ILE A 360 -7.91 5.78 -15.95
N ILE A 361 -6.94 4.89 -15.73
CA ILE A 361 -7.06 3.48 -16.09
C ILE A 361 -6.79 2.62 -14.84
N PHE A 362 -7.74 1.76 -14.52
CA PHE A 362 -7.62 0.66 -13.58
C PHE A 362 -7.54 -0.64 -14.38
N ASP A 363 -6.41 -1.34 -14.35
CA ASP A 363 -6.17 -2.53 -15.17
C ASP A 363 -5.61 -3.69 -14.34
N ASN A 364 -6.17 -4.88 -14.50
CA ASN A 364 -5.70 -6.08 -13.80
C ASN A 364 -5.72 -5.91 -12.28
N ILE A 365 -6.88 -5.54 -11.72
CA ILE A 365 -7.08 -5.39 -10.28
C ILE A 365 -7.96 -6.52 -9.76
N ARG A 366 -7.51 -7.13 -8.68
CA ARG A 366 -8.19 -8.25 -8.02
C ARG A 366 -8.62 -7.79 -6.63
N VAL A 367 -9.93 -7.71 -6.41
CA VAL A 367 -10.53 -7.38 -5.12
C VAL A 367 -10.99 -8.66 -4.47
N GLU A 368 -10.45 -8.99 -3.31
CA GLU A 368 -10.71 -10.25 -2.63
C GLU A 368 -11.88 -10.15 -1.64
N HIS A 369 -12.01 -9.01 -0.95
CA HIS A 369 -13.09 -8.81 0.00
C HIS A 369 -13.49 -7.33 0.13
N ILE A 370 -14.78 -7.10 0.34
CA ILE A 370 -15.36 -5.82 0.75
C ILE A 370 -16.22 -6.09 1.97
N GLN A 371 -15.90 -5.49 3.11
CA GLN A 371 -16.67 -5.60 4.35
C GLN A 371 -17.93 -4.76 4.28
N GLU A 372 -17.75 -3.45 4.11
CA GLU A 372 -18.76 -2.48 3.71
C GLU A 372 -18.19 -1.58 2.62
N GLY A 373 -19.01 -1.15 1.67
CA GLY A 373 -18.54 -0.28 0.60
C GLY A 373 -19.02 -0.67 -0.78
N GLN A 374 -18.41 -0.11 -1.80
CA GLN A 374 -18.72 -0.25 -3.21
C GLN A 374 -17.48 -0.64 -4.00
N LEU A 375 -17.62 -1.39 -5.08
CA LEU A 375 -16.48 -1.74 -5.92
C LEU A 375 -15.97 -0.54 -6.72
N PHE A 376 -16.89 0.20 -7.35
CA PHE A 376 -16.61 1.41 -8.12
C PHE A 376 -17.40 2.59 -7.52
N HIS A 377 -16.75 3.75 -7.41
CA HIS A 377 -17.42 4.97 -6.98
C HIS A 377 -16.86 6.17 -7.76
N LEU A 378 -17.65 6.71 -8.67
CA LEU A 378 -17.30 7.86 -9.50
C LEU A 378 -18.32 8.96 -9.24
N ARG A 379 -17.95 9.96 -8.46
CA ARG A 379 -18.88 10.99 -8.06
C ARG A 379 -18.29 12.39 -8.24
N VAL A 380 -18.97 13.23 -9.02
CA VAL A 380 -18.74 14.67 -8.97
C VAL A 380 -19.55 15.19 -7.80
N MET A 381 -18.87 15.51 -6.70
CA MET A 381 -19.53 15.74 -5.42
C MET A 381 -19.34 17.14 -4.88
N TYR A 382 -20.26 17.52 -4.01
CA TYR A 382 -20.13 18.57 -3.01
C TYR A 382 -20.55 17.98 -1.67
N ASN A 383 -19.59 17.62 -0.87
CA ASN A 383 -19.82 17.13 0.49
C ASN A 383 -19.27 18.17 1.47
N GLU A 384 -20.15 18.86 2.19
CA GLU A 384 -19.80 19.95 3.11
C GLU A 384 -18.82 19.54 4.23
N LYS A 385 -18.69 18.24 4.50
CA LYS A 385 -17.70 17.69 5.44
C LYS A 385 -16.27 17.84 4.91
N TYR A 386 -16.08 17.75 3.58
CA TYR A 386 -14.76 17.69 2.94
C TYR A 386 -14.51 18.81 1.95
N ASN A 387 -15.56 19.46 1.41
CA ASN A 387 -15.48 20.34 0.26
C ASN A 387 -16.05 21.73 0.53
N THR A 388 -15.52 22.71 -0.16
CA THR A 388 -16.04 24.09 -0.22
C THR A 388 -16.82 24.36 -1.50
N GLY A 389 -16.80 23.48 -2.49
CA GLY A 389 -17.55 23.53 -3.74
C GLY A 389 -17.56 22.20 -4.48
N PRO A 390 -18.38 22.08 -5.55
CA PRO A 390 -18.44 20.87 -6.35
C PRO A 390 -17.19 20.69 -7.21
N GLY A 391 -16.92 19.45 -7.62
CA GLY A 391 -15.99 19.14 -8.68
C GLY A 391 -16.49 19.56 -10.06
N ARG A 392 -15.61 19.58 -11.07
CA ARG A 392 -15.93 19.98 -12.46
C ARG A 392 -16.28 18.83 -13.40
N GLY A 393 -15.92 17.59 -13.05
CA GLY A 393 -16.26 16.44 -13.88
C GLY A 393 -15.31 15.26 -13.74
N ILE A 394 -15.75 14.11 -14.27
CA ILE A 394 -14.94 12.89 -14.38
C ILE A 394 -15.08 12.38 -15.81
N HIS A 395 -13.96 12.25 -16.53
CA HIS A 395 -13.97 11.89 -17.95
C HIS A 395 -12.94 10.83 -18.31
N ASN A 396 -13.28 9.94 -19.26
CA ASN A 396 -12.35 8.97 -19.83
C ASN A 396 -11.73 8.06 -18.75
N VAL A 397 -12.56 7.33 -18.01
CA VAL A 397 -12.12 6.35 -17.03
C VAL A 397 -12.34 4.94 -17.57
N THR A 398 -11.33 4.08 -17.46
CA THR A 398 -11.41 2.69 -17.90
C THR A 398 -11.12 1.75 -16.75
N PHE A 399 -12.04 0.84 -16.48
CA PHE A 399 -11.88 -0.32 -15.63
C PHE A 399 -11.72 -1.54 -16.51
N ARG A 400 -10.55 -2.16 -16.51
CA ARG A 400 -10.23 -3.28 -17.39
C ARG A 400 -9.61 -4.44 -16.63
N ASN A 401 -10.03 -5.68 -16.94
CA ASN A 401 -9.52 -6.88 -16.28
C ASN A 401 -9.69 -6.82 -14.75
N ILE A 402 -10.86 -6.41 -14.28
CA ILE A 402 -11.17 -6.34 -12.86
C ILE A 402 -11.84 -7.64 -12.41
N SER A 403 -11.36 -8.23 -11.34
CA SER A 403 -12.02 -9.37 -10.71
C SER A 403 -12.37 -9.06 -9.26
N PHE A 404 -13.59 -9.43 -8.86
CA PHE A 404 -14.06 -9.37 -7.50
C PHE A 404 -14.46 -10.76 -7.02
N THR A 405 -13.94 -11.16 -5.86
CA THR A 405 -14.27 -12.42 -5.21
C THR A 405 -14.77 -12.12 -3.80
N GLY A 406 -16.01 -12.39 -3.50
CA GLY A 406 -16.57 -12.14 -2.18
C GLY A 406 -18.06 -11.87 -2.20
N LYS A 407 -18.62 -11.60 -1.04
CA LYS A 407 -20.00 -11.12 -0.92
C LYS A 407 -20.02 -9.66 -1.33
N TYR A 408 -20.93 -9.36 -2.21
CA TYR A 408 -21.17 -8.00 -2.65
C TYR A 408 -22.00 -7.24 -1.60
N THR A 409 -21.71 -6.00 -1.33
CA THR A 409 -22.42 -5.20 -0.32
C THR A 409 -23.31 -4.12 -0.93
N ASN A 410 -22.75 -3.02 -1.42
CA ASN A 410 -23.52 -1.90 -1.93
C ASN A 410 -23.41 -1.74 -3.45
N PRO A 411 -24.48 -1.26 -4.13
CA PRO A 411 -24.40 -0.91 -5.55
C PRO A 411 -23.34 0.15 -5.81
N SER A 412 -22.46 -0.08 -6.78
CA SER A 412 -21.47 0.90 -7.23
C SER A 412 -22.15 2.17 -7.74
N LEU A 413 -21.64 3.35 -7.38
CA LEU A 413 -22.25 4.63 -7.71
C LEU A 413 -21.50 5.34 -8.84
N ILE A 414 -22.24 5.85 -9.81
CA ILE A 414 -21.75 6.83 -10.78
C ILE A 414 -22.73 8.01 -10.77
N GLU A 415 -22.24 9.20 -10.40
CA GLU A 415 -23.08 10.39 -10.21
C GLU A 415 -22.41 11.66 -10.69
N GLY A 416 -23.06 12.37 -11.63
CA GLY A 416 -22.71 13.74 -12.00
C GLY A 416 -23.46 14.76 -11.15
N TYR A 417 -22.91 15.96 -11.00
CA TYR A 417 -23.45 16.99 -10.11
C TYR A 417 -24.56 17.83 -10.78
N ASN A 418 -24.34 18.28 -12.04
CA ASN A 418 -25.31 19.04 -12.83
C ASN A 418 -25.02 18.89 -14.33
N ASP A 419 -25.72 19.57 -15.22
CA ASP A 419 -25.59 19.49 -16.67
C ASP A 419 -24.22 19.92 -17.21
N LYS A 420 -23.44 20.68 -16.46
CA LYS A 420 -22.08 21.10 -16.78
C LYS A 420 -21.00 20.17 -16.17
N TYR A 421 -21.26 19.68 -14.97
CA TYR A 421 -20.31 18.89 -14.17
C TYR A 421 -20.75 17.42 -14.15
N ILE A 422 -20.39 16.72 -15.21
CA ILE A 422 -20.87 15.36 -15.52
C ILE A 422 -19.80 14.30 -15.31
N VAL A 423 -20.25 13.05 -15.24
CA VAL A 423 -19.40 11.87 -15.39
C VAL A 423 -19.63 11.33 -16.81
N ASP A 424 -18.59 11.27 -17.65
CA ASP A 424 -18.74 10.85 -19.05
C ASP A 424 -17.59 9.96 -19.54
N ASN A 425 -17.93 9.12 -20.52
CA ASN A 425 -17.02 8.19 -21.19
C ASN A 425 -16.32 7.21 -20.21
N ILE A 426 -17.12 6.42 -19.52
CA ILE A 426 -16.65 5.40 -18.59
C ILE A 426 -16.73 4.02 -19.27
N SER A 427 -15.64 3.28 -19.27
CA SER A 427 -15.52 1.96 -19.88
C SER A 427 -15.31 0.86 -18.85
N PHE A 428 -16.05 -0.21 -18.97
CA PHE A 428 -15.88 -1.47 -18.23
C PHE A 428 -15.54 -2.58 -19.23
N GLU A 429 -14.34 -3.17 -19.10
CA GLU A 429 -13.81 -4.15 -20.04
C GLU A 429 -13.34 -5.39 -19.31
N ASN A 430 -13.89 -6.57 -19.65
CA ASN A 430 -13.49 -7.84 -19.04
C ASN A 430 -13.60 -7.84 -17.50
N ILE A 431 -14.81 -7.61 -17.00
CA ILE A 431 -15.13 -7.57 -15.56
C ILE A 431 -15.63 -8.95 -15.09
N TRP A 432 -15.16 -9.40 -13.93
CA TRP A 432 -15.48 -10.71 -13.38
C TRP A 432 -15.94 -10.60 -11.92
N PHE A 433 -17.12 -11.18 -11.63
CA PHE A 433 -17.63 -11.30 -10.28
C PHE A 433 -17.77 -12.79 -9.90
N ASN A 434 -17.07 -13.23 -8.87
CA ASN A 434 -17.09 -14.61 -8.38
C ASN A 434 -16.87 -15.64 -9.51
N GLY A 435 -15.87 -15.41 -10.37
CA GLY A 435 -15.53 -16.29 -11.48
C GLY A 435 -16.49 -16.22 -12.68
N LYS A 436 -17.52 -15.35 -12.65
CA LYS A 436 -18.45 -15.14 -13.75
C LYS A 436 -18.14 -13.82 -14.47
N ARG A 437 -17.93 -13.89 -15.78
CA ARG A 437 -17.74 -12.68 -16.60
C ARG A 437 -19.05 -11.89 -16.70
N ILE A 438 -18.97 -10.59 -16.48
CA ILE A 438 -20.09 -9.68 -16.64
C ILE A 438 -20.22 -9.27 -18.11
N SER A 439 -21.38 -9.52 -18.70
CA SER A 439 -21.66 -9.24 -20.11
C SER A 439 -22.84 -8.27 -20.31
N LEU A 440 -23.57 -7.94 -19.27
CA LEU A 440 -24.69 -7.02 -19.31
C LEU A 440 -24.49 -5.92 -18.27
N GLN A 441 -24.74 -4.66 -18.64
CA GLN A 441 -24.58 -3.51 -17.75
C GLN A 441 -25.38 -3.65 -16.45
N LYS A 442 -26.57 -4.24 -16.48
CA LYS A 442 -27.37 -4.51 -15.28
C LYS A 442 -26.67 -5.43 -14.24
N ASP A 443 -25.75 -6.28 -14.70
CA ASP A 443 -25.04 -7.23 -13.84
C ASP A 443 -23.78 -6.58 -13.20
N LEU A 444 -23.39 -5.37 -13.62
CA LEU A 444 -22.35 -4.57 -12.94
C LEU A 444 -22.82 -4.01 -11.60
N ASN A 445 -24.11 -4.10 -11.31
CA ASN A 445 -24.73 -3.54 -10.11
C ASN A 445 -24.40 -2.05 -9.92
N LEU A 446 -24.59 -1.27 -10.99
CA LEU A 446 -24.36 0.16 -11.00
C LEU A 446 -25.64 0.93 -10.66
N ASN A 447 -25.49 1.90 -9.78
CA ASN A 447 -26.48 2.92 -9.51
C ASN A 447 -26.03 4.21 -10.24
N LEU A 448 -26.72 4.52 -11.33
CA LEU A 448 -26.46 5.72 -12.13
C LEU A 448 -27.38 6.85 -11.65
N LYS A 449 -26.81 7.95 -11.18
CA LYS A 449 -27.56 9.10 -10.67
C LYS A 449 -27.16 10.40 -11.37
N GLY A 450 -28.13 11.26 -11.57
CA GLY A 450 -27.91 12.61 -12.06
C GLY A 450 -27.33 12.62 -13.48
N TYR A 451 -26.29 13.39 -13.69
CA TYR A 451 -25.77 13.78 -14.99
C TYR A 451 -24.63 12.83 -15.42
N VAL A 452 -25.01 11.66 -15.90
CA VAL A 452 -24.10 10.62 -16.41
C VAL A 452 -24.21 10.51 -17.92
N GLY A 453 -23.09 10.63 -18.61
CA GLY A 453 -23.00 10.50 -20.05
C GLY A 453 -22.83 9.04 -20.51
N LYS A 454 -21.84 8.77 -21.34
CA LYS A 454 -21.66 7.45 -21.97
C LYS A 454 -21.02 6.44 -21.03
N ILE A 455 -21.65 5.28 -20.90
CA ILE A 455 -21.11 4.09 -20.23
C ILE A 455 -20.94 2.99 -21.28
N HIS A 456 -19.75 2.43 -21.35
CA HIS A 456 -19.41 1.34 -22.26
C HIS A 456 -19.12 0.06 -21.48
N LEU A 457 -19.70 -1.07 -21.94
CA LEU A 457 -19.36 -2.41 -21.46
C LEU A 457 -18.86 -3.25 -22.65
N ARG A 458 -17.67 -3.87 -22.50
CA ARG A 458 -17.02 -4.63 -23.57
C ARG A 458 -16.49 -5.99 -23.08
#